data_0b28bb3fd88c4d292345d869be6171d2
#
_entry.id   0b28bb3fd88c4d292345d869be6171d2
#
_cell.length_a   1.000
_cell.length_b   1.000
_cell.length_c   1.000
_cell.angle_alpha   90.00
_cell.angle_beta   90.00
_cell.angle_gamma   90.00
#
_symmetry.space_group_name_H-M   'P 1'
#
loop_
_entity.id
_entity.type
_entity.pdbx_description
1 polymer ?
#
loop_
_entity_poly.entity_id
_entity_poly.type
_entity_poly.pdbx_seq_one_letter_code
_entity_poly.pdbx_strand_id
1 'polypeptide(L)'
;MKRILIFSFITFFLYAGMRAQSVGIDEVLRRIEANNKELQANAQLITSQKLENKSENNLPDPTLSYAHLWGSEDKSETIGELVVSQSFDFPTLYATRGKLNLFKTGALDAQSAAFRQQLLLQAKELCFDIIMLQHQQVILDERMKQAEELSAYYKKRLETGDANVLETNKINLELLNVRTEFRANQTALDNAW
;
A
#
# COMPACT_ATOMS: atom_id res chain seq x y z
N MET A 1 2.48 -52.48 -26.20
CA MET A 1 2.83 -51.93 -24.91
C MET A 1 3.31 -50.46 -24.96
N LYS A 2 4.18 -50.05 -25.91
CA LYS A 2 4.63 -48.63 -26.01
C LYS A 2 3.54 -47.57 -26.24
N ARG A 3 2.47 -47.90 -26.98
CA ARG A 3 1.36 -46.99 -27.30
C ARG A 3 0.43 -46.72 -26.10
N ILE A 4 0.30 -47.66 -25.17
CA ILE A 4 -0.52 -47.52 -23.96
C ILE A 4 0.19 -46.63 -22.93
N LEU A 5 1.52 -46.70 -22.85
CA LEU A 5 2.35 -45.85 -21.98
C LEU A 5 2.31 -44.36 -22.40
N ILE A 6 2.25 -44.09 -23.72
CA ILE A 6 2.16 -42.72 -24.23
C ILE A 6 0.77 -42.11 -23.93
N PHE A 7 -0.29 -42.88 -24.05
CA PHE A 7 -1.63 -42.42 -23.70
C PHE A 7 -1.80 -42.17 -22.20
N SER A 8 -1.18 -42.96 -21.33
CA SER A 8 -1.19 -42.78 -19.88
C SER A 8 -0.39 -41.52 -19.45
N PHE A 9 0.68 -41.18 -20.18
CA PHE A 9 1.48 -40.00 -19.91
C PHE A 9 0.77 -38.71 -20.34
N ILE A 10 0.02 -38.74 -21.45
CA ILE A 10 -0.77 -37.59 -21.93
C ILE A 10 -1.96 -37.30 -21.01
N THR A 11 -2.63 -38.33 -20.48
CA THR A 11 -3.74 -38.15 -19.53
C THR A 11 -3.26 -37.62 -18.18
N PHE A 12 -2.06 -37.98 -17.71
CA PHE A 12 -1.48 -37.47 -16.48
C PHE A 12 -1.12 -35.98 -16.58
N PHE A 13 -0.68 -35.50 -17.75
CA PHE A 13 -0.36 -34.09 -18.00
C PHE A 13 -1.60 -33.19 -18.07
N LEU A 14 -2.76 -33.74 -18.47
CA LEU A 14 -4.02 -32.99 -18.52
C LEU A 14 -4.64 -32.75 -17.13
N TYR A 15 -4.29 -33.54 -16.11
CA TYR A 15 -4.74 -33.35 -14.73
C TYR A 15 -3.89 -32.36 -13.94
N ALA A 16 -2.73 -31.94 -14.43
CA ALA A 16 -1.86 -30.94 -13.80
C ALA A 16 -2.29 -29.49 -14.10
N GLY A 17 -3.32 -29.31 -14.91
CA GLY A 17 -3.80 -27.99 -15.32
C GLY A 17 -4.96 -27.49 -14.50
N MET A 18 -4.80 -26.26 -14.03
CA MET A 18 -5.83 -25.33 -13.57
C MET A 18 -6.43 -25.59 -12.18
N ARG A 19 -5.62 -25.51 -11.17
CA ARG A 19 -6.09 -24.86 -9.97
C ARG A 19 -6.00 -23.34 -10.22
N ALA A 20 -7.09 -22.76 -10.68
CA ALA A 20 -7.34 -21.34 -10.47
C ALA A 20 -7.45 -21.16 -8.95
N GLN A 21 -6.32 -20.99 -8.29
CA GLN A 21 -6.30 -20.60 -6.89
C GLN A 21 -6.90 -19.21 -6.89
N SER A 22 -8.11 -19.09 -6.35
CA SER A 22 -8.59 -17.80 -5.89
C SER A 22 -7.52 -17.28 -4.93
N VAL A 23 -6.77 -16.28 -5.37
CA VAL A 23 -5.74 -15.66 -4.53
C VAL A 23 -6.49 -15.11 -3.33
N GLY A 24 -6.31 -15.72 -2.17
CA GLY A 24 -6.98 -15.26 -0.95
C GLY A 24 -6.47 -13.85 -0.58
N ILE A 25 -7.30 -13.08 0.11
CA ILE A 25 -6.93 -11.73 0.58
C ILE A 25 -5.59 -11.75 1.30
N ASP A 26 -5.32 -12.77 2.11
CA ASP A 26 -4.06 -12.90 2.85
C ASP A 26 -2.83 -13.01 1.93
N GLU A 27 -2.98 -13.64 0.78
CA GLU A 27 -1.89 -13.70 -0.21
C GLU A 27 -1.66 -12.35 -0.90
N VAL A 28 -2.74 -11.62 -1.20
CA VAL A 28 -2.66 -10.25 -1.72
C VAL A 28 -1.94 -9.35 -0.72
N LEU A 29 -2.34 -9.39 0.56
CA LEU A 29 -1.71 -8.60 1.62
C LEU A 29 -0.23 -8.93 1.79
N ARG A 30 0.16 -10.20 1.73
CA ARG A 30 1.59 -10.61 1.78
C ARG A 30 2.38 -10.06 0.60
N ARG A 31 1.81 -10.06 -0.62
CA ARG A 31 2.46 -9.48 -1.80
C ARG A 31 2.60 -7.97 -1.70
N ILE A 32 1.58 -7.28 -1.18
CA ILE A 32 1.64 -5.85 -0.91
C ILE A 32 2.74 -5.57 0.10
N GLU A 33 2.77 -6.28 1.22
CA GLU A 33 3.79 -6.11 2.25
C GLU A 33 5.22 -6.29 1.71
N ALA A 34 5.43 -7.27 0.85
CA ALA A 34 6.75 -7.55 0.28
C ALA A 34 7.21 -6.53 -0.78
N ASN A 35 6.28 -5.95 -1.54
CA ASN A 35 6.60 -5.16 -2.73
C ASN A 35 6.23 -3.67 -2.62
N ASN A 36 5.50 -3.25 -1.59
CA ASN A 36 5.04 -1.88 -1.46
C ASN A 36 6.22 -0.92 -1.24
N LYS A 37 6.31 0.11 -2.08
CA LYS A 37 7.41 1.09 -2.06
C LYS A 37 7.34 2.02 -0.86
N GLU A 38 6.15 2.31 -0.35
CA GLU A 38 5.97 3.15 0.83
C GLU A 38 6.47 2.44 2.09
N LEU A 39 6.21 1.13 2.23
CA LEU A 39 6.76 0.33 3.32
C LEU A 39 8.28 0.27 3.27
N GLN A 40 8.86 0.09 2.07
CA GLN A 40 10.30 0.09 1.88
C GLN A 40 10.91 1.47 2.20
N ALA A 41 10.30 2.55 1.75
CA ALA A 41 10.74 3.92 2.04
C ALA A 41 10.65 4.23 3.55
N ASN A 42 9.54 3.85 4.19
CA ASN A 42 9.37 4.01 5.63
C ASN A 42 10.45 3.23 6.42
N ALA A 43 10.75 2.00 6.03
CA ALA A 43 11.81 1.20 6.68
C ALA A 43 13.19 1.87 6.56
N GLN A 44 13.51 2.47 5.41
CA GLN A 44 14.75 3.23 5.22
C GLN A 44 14.77 4.51 6.06
N LEU A 45 13.66 5.26 6.10
CA LEU A 45 13.53 6.45 6.93
C LEU A 45 13.75 6.13 8.41
N ILE A 46 13.08 5.10 8.93
CA ILE A 46 13.24 4.67 10.33
C ILE A 46 14.69 4.25 10.60
N THR A 47 15.33 3.56 9.66
CA THR A 47 16.75 3.19 9.80
C THR A 47 17.65 4.42 9.87
N SER A 48 17.42 5.42 9.01
CA SER A 48 18.14 6.69 9.02
C SER A 48 17.98 7.42 10.36
N GLN A 49 16.74 7.55 10.86
CA GLN A 49 16.44 8.21 12.13
C GLN A 49 17.06 7.48 13.35
N LYS A 50 17.13 6.15 13.30
CA LYS A 50 17.84 5.37 14.34
C LYS A 50 19.34 5.63 14.33
N LEU A 51 19.95 5.76 13.14
CA LEU A 51 21.36 6.11 13.01
C LEU A 51 21.63 7.54 13.50
N GLU A 52 20.75 8.48 13.18
CA GLU A 52 20.81 9.86 13.69
C GLU A 52 20.72 9.88 15.21
N ASN A 53 19.73 9.25 15.82
CA ASN A 53 19.62 9.12 17.27
C ASN A 53 20.89 8.54 17.90
N LYS A 54 21.51 7.54 17.27
CA LYS A 54 22.75 6.96 17.76
C LYS A 54 23.90 7.94 17.69
N SER A 55 23.99 8.77 16.64
CA SER A 55 25.06 9.76 16.45
C SER A 55 24.96 10.91 17.45
N GLU A 56 23.79 11.23 17.99
CA GLU A 56 23.60 12.25 19.03
C GLU A 56 24.36 11.95 20.34
N ASN A 57 24.79 10.71 20.55
CA ASN A 57 25.53 10.31 21.74
C ASN A 57 27.03 10.10 21.48
N ASN A 58 27.55 10.59 20.36
CA ASN A 58 28.98 10.55 20.08
C ASN A 58 29.73 11.60 20.87
N LEU A 59 31.04 11.38 21.05
CA LEU A 59 31.93 12.40 21.53
C LEU A 59 31.97 13.57 20.53
N PRO A 60 32.07 14.82 21.00
CA PRO A 60 32.33 15.97 20.13
C PRO A 60 33.61 15.72 19.31
N ASP A 61 33.64 16.22 18.08
CA ASP A 61 34.80 16.08 17.22
C ASP A 61 36.00 16.85 17.80
N PRO A 62 37.23 16.27 17.73
CA PRO A 62 38.43 17.00 18.07
C PRO A 62 38.67 18.15 17.08
N THR A 63 39.07 19.30 17.62
CA THR A 63 39.44 20.43 16.77
C THR A 63 40.96 20.56 16.73
N LEU A 64 41.48 20.75 15.53
CA LEU A 64 42.89 21.02 15.25
C LEU A 64 43.00 22.42 14.65
N SER A 65 43.68 23.32 15.32
CA SER A 65 43.92 24.65 14.80
C SER A 65 45.42 24.92 14.71
N TYR A 66 45.83 25.55 13.63
CA TYR A 66 47.18 26.02 13.44
C TYR A 66 47.15 27.53 13.22
N ALA A 67 47.87 28.28 14.08
CA ALA A 67 48.02 29.70 13.94
C ALA A 67 49.49 30.01 13.64
N HIS A 68 49.74 30.84 12.64
CA HIS A 68 51.02 31.37 12.29
C HIS A 68 51.07 32.83 12.65
N LEU A 69 51.89 33.19 13.68
CA LEU A 69 52.02 34.56 14.18
C LEU A 69 53.31 35.15 13.63
N TRP A 70 53.19 36.30 12.94
CA TRP A 70 54.31 37.08 12.44
C TRP A 70 54.68 38.17 13.46
N GLY A 71 55.97 38.30 13.82
CA GLY A 71 56.42 39.33 14.72
C GLY A 71 56.23 40.76 14.15
N SER A 72 55.92 41.71 14.99
CA SER A 72 55.36 43.01 14.59
C SER A 72 56.35 44.02 14.01
N GLU A 73 57.66 44.01 14.23
CA GLU A 73 58.54 45.04 13.71
C GLU A 73 59.89 44.54 13.17
N ASP A 74 60.34 43.40 13.63
CA ASP A 74 61.55 42.75 13.07
C ASP A 74 61.17 41.31 12.71
N LYS A 75 60.95 41.03 11.44
CA LYS A 75 60.45 39.76 10.88
C LYS A 75 61.27 38.52 11.26
N SER A 76 62.02 38.58 12.34
CA SER A 76 62.96 37.55 12.83
C SER A 76 62.30 36.49 13.70
N GLU A 77 61.12 36.71 14.28
CA GLU A 77 60.47 35.73 15.12
C GLU A 77 59.09 35.37 14.56
N THR A 78 59.02 34.21 13.92
CA THR A 78 57.77 33.55 13.53
C THR A 78 57.44 32.47 14.54
N ILE A 79 56.23 32.56 15.15
CA ILE A 79 55.77 31.55 16.10
C ILE A 79 54.62 30.75 15.39
N GLY A 80 54.87 29.46 15.27
CA GLY A 80 53.79 28.53 14.86
C GLY A 80 53.14 27.92 16.10
N GLU A 81 51.82 28.09 16.23
CA GLU A 81 51.04 27.48 17.30
C GLU A 81 50.14 26.41 16.73
N LEU A 82 50.28 25.15 17.20
CA LEU A 82 49.42 24.05 16.87
C LEU A 82 48.60 23.68 18.13
N VAL A 83 47.30 23.88 18.08
CA VAL A 83 46.40 23.56 19.18
C VAL A 83 45.50 22.40 18.79
N VAL A 84 45.53 21.35 19.58
CA VAL A 84 44.59 20.21 19.51
C VAL A 84 43.70 20.30 20.74
N SER A 85 42.40 20.44 20.53
CA SER A 85 41.44 20.46 21.63
C SER A 85 40.35 19.41 21.48
N GLN A 86 40.04 18.73 22.58
CA GLN A 86 38.96 17.74 22.69
C GLN A 86 38.09 18.09 23.88
N SER A 87 36.81 18.30 23.64
CA SER A 87 35.82 18.50 24.70
C SER A 87 35.16 17.19 25.11
N PHE A 88 34.83 17.10 26.40
CA PHE A 88 34.11 15.94 26.95
C PHE A 88 32.97 16.45 27.80
N ASP A 89 31.76 15.89 27.58
CA ASP A 89 30.66 16.10 28.50
C ASP A 89 30.82 15.22 29.76
N PHE A 90 30.06 15.55 30.80
CA PHE A 90 30.12 14.76 32.04
C PHE A 90 29.59 13.32 31.76
N PRO A 91 30.24 12.26 32.29
CA PRO A 91 29.90 10.87 31.93
C PRO A 91 28.43 10.47 32.13
N THR A 92 27.72 11.04 33.11
CA THR A 92 26.31 10.76 33.34
C THR A 92 25.43 11.29 32.20
N LEU A 93 25.87 12.30 31.45
CA LEU A 93 25.14 12.81 30.29
C LEU A 93 25.07 11.79 29.15
N TYR A 94 26.21 11.15 28.87
CA TYR A 94 26.25 10.05 27.86
C TYR A 94 25.35 8.88 28.25
N ALA A 95 25.33 8.51 29.54
CA ALA A 95 24.46 7.44 30.03
C ALA A 95 22.97 7.81 29.90
N THR A 96 22.63 9.07 30.18
CA THR A 96 21.24 9.57 30.07
C THR A 96 20.82 9.69 28.60
N ARG A 97 21.69 10.22 27.72
CA ARG A 97 21.44 10.24 26.27
C ARG A 97 21.27 8.83 25.70
N GLY A 98 22.10 7.86 26.16
CA GLY A 98 21.95 6.48 25.76
C GLY A 98 20.59 5.87 26.10
N LYS A 99 20.07 6.13 27.32
CA LYS A 99 18.71 5.72 27.72
C LYS A 99 17.64 6.41 26.87
N LEU A 100 17.76 7.73 26.65
CA LEU A 100 16.83 8.48 25.80
C LEU A 100 16.79 7.90 24.38
N ASN A 101 17.94 7.56 23.81
CA ASN A 101 18.04 7.00 22.47
C ASN A 101 17.39 5.61 22.36
N LEU A 102 17.42 4.81 23.43
CA LEU A 102 16.68 3.55 23.48
C LEU A 102 15.16 3.78 23.41
N PHE A 103 14.63 4.77 24.16
CA PHE A 103 13.20 5.10 24.10
C PHE A 103 12.83 5.71 22.75
N LYS A 104 13.63 6.63 22.19
CA LYS A 104 13.42 7.18 20.84
C LYS A 104 13.38 6.05 19.79
N THR A 105 14.31 5.10 19.87
CA THR A 105 14.36 3.95 18.96
C THR A 105 13.12 3.06 19.10
N GLY A 106 12.69 2.78 20.32
CA GLY A 106 11.45 2.04 20.58
C GLY A 106 10.20 2.76 20.04
N ALA A 107 10.13 4.08 20.15
CA ALA A 107 9.05 4.87 19.56
C ALA A 107 9.04 4.80 18.03
N LEU A 108 10.21 4.84 17.38
CA LEU A 108 10.35 4.68 15.93
C LEU A 108 9.91 3.28 15.47
N ASP A 109 10.21 2.24 16.23
CA ASP A 109 9.75 0.88 15.93
C ASP A 109 8.23 0.76 16.02
N ALA A 110 7.64 1.35 17.06
CA ALA A 110 6.18 1.39 17.21
C ALA A 110 5.50 2.19 16.09
N GLN A 111 6.08 3.32 15.70
CA GLN A 111 5.60 4.13 14.57
C GLN A 111 5.64 3.34 13.24
N SER A 112 6.73 2.63 12.98
CA SER A 112 6.87 1.78 11.80
C SER A 112 5.83 0.66 11.78
N ALA A 113 5.60 0.00 12.92
CA ALA A 113 4.59 -1.02 13.06
C ALA A 113 3.17 -0.48 12.83
N ALA A 114 2.85 0.70 13.39
CA ALA A 114 1.56 1.35 13.19
C ALA A 114 1.33 1.73 11.72
N PHE A 115 2.33 2.29 11.05
CA PHE A 115 2.27 2.63 9.63
C PHE A 115 2.01 1.38 8.76
N ARG A 116 2.74 0.28 9.02
CA ARG A 116 2.52 -1.00 8.35
C ARG A 116 1.09 -1.51 8.55
N GLN A 117 0.57 -1.49 9.78
CA GLN A 117 -0.78 -1.94 10.06
C GLN A 117 -1.83 -1.09 9.36
N GLN A 118 -1.67 0.22 9.35
CA GLN A 118 -2.57 1.14 8.67
C GLN A 118 -2.62 0.89 7.16
N LEU A 119 -1.46 0.70 6.51
CA LEU A 119 -1.40 0.42 5.08
C LEU A 119 -2.05 -0.93 4.73
N LEU A 120 -1.79 -1.97 5.54
CA LEU A 120 -2.41 -3.28 5.33
C LEU A 120 -3.93 -3.24 5.59
N LEU A 121 -4.40 -2.41 6.53
CA LEU A 121 -5.83 -2.20 6.75
C LEU A 121 -6.49 -1.57 5.52
N GLN A 122 -5.93 -0.49 4.99
CA GLN A 122 -6.44 0.16 3.77
C GLN A 122 -6.47 -0.81 2.58
N ALA A 123 -5.42 -1.60 2.40
CA ALA A 123 -5.38 -2.62 1.36
C ALA A 123 -6.47 -3.69 1.54
N LYS A 124 -6.73 -4.09 2.78
CA LYS A 124 -7.77 -5.07 3.10
C LYS A 124 -9.18 -4.51 2.87
N GLU A 125 -9.42 -3.26 3.25
CA GLU A 125 -10.68 -2.55 2.97
C GLU A 125 -10.94 -2.50 1.47
N LEU A 126 -9.95 -2.10 0.67
CA LEU A 126 -10.06 -2.08 -0.79
C LEU A 126 -10.38 -3.45 -1.38
N CYS A 127 -9.76 -4.53 -0.88
CA CYS A 127 -10.09 -5.90 -1.30
C CYS A 127 -11.56 -6.25 -1.02
N PHE A 128 -12.09 -5.87 0.14
CA PHE A 128 -13.49 -6.10 0.48
C PHE A 128 -14.44 -5.28 -0.40
N ASP A 129 -14.10 -4.03 -0.68
CA ASP A 129 -14.89 -3.17 -1.56
C ASP A 129 -14.98 -3.76 -2.97
N ILE A 130 -13.86 -4.24 -3.52
CA ILE A 130 -13.84 -4.91 -4.83
C ILE A 130 -14.74 -6.16 -4.81
N ILE A 131 -14.64 -7.00 -3.79
CA ILE A 131 -15.46 -8.21 -3.67
C ILE A 131 -16.94 -7.84 -3.58
N MET A 132 -17.29 -6.83 -2.79
CA MET A 132 -18.66 -6.34 -2.65
C MET A 132 -19.20 -5.85 -3.99
N LEU A 133 -18.45 -5.00 -4.70
CA LEU A 133 -18.84 -4.47 -6.01
C LEU A 133 -19.00 -5.58 -7.05
N GLN A 134 -18.15 -6.62 -7.04
CA GLN A 134 -18.28 -7.79 -7.91
C GLN A 134 -19.57 -8.57 -7.64
N HIS A 135 -19.91 -8.82 -6.36
CA HIS A 135 -21.16 -9.48 -6.01
C HIS A 135 -22.38 -8.62 -6.39
N GLN A 136 -22.30 -7.33 -6.15
CA GLN A 136 -23.34 -6.38 -6.53
C GLN A 136 -23.55 -6.36 -8.06
N GLN A 137 -22.46 -6.43 -8.83
CA GLN A 137 -22.50 -6.50 -10.29
C GLN A 137 -23.30 -7.71 -10.81
N VAL A 138 -23.11 -8.88 -10.20
CA VAL A 138 -23.85 -10.10 -10.55
C VAL A 138 -25.35 -9.92 -10.30
N ILE A 139 -25.72 -9.36 -9.15
CA ILE A 139 -27.13 -9.11 -8.80
C ILE A 139 -27.76 -8.09 -9.77
N LEU A 140 -27.05 -7.01 -10.06
CA LEU A 140 -27.51 -5.97 -10.97
C LEU A 140 -27.64 -6.46 -12.40
N ASP A 141 -26.76 -7.38 -12.86
CA ASP A 141 -26.87 -8.00 -14.18
C ASP A 141 -28.16 -8.83 -14.30
N GLU A 142 -28.51 -9.59 -13.27
CA GLU A 142 -29.75 -10.37 -13.23
C GLU A 142 -30.98 -9.46 -13.18
N ARG A 143 -30.97 -8.43 -12.31
CA ARG A 143 -32.05 -7.43 -12.27
C ARG A 143 -32.22 -6.70 -13.60
N MET A 144 -31.13 -6.39 -14.30
CA MET A 144 -31.15 -5.76 -15.61
C MET A 144 -31.89 -6.64 -16.63
N LYS A 145 -31.54 -7.93 -16.71
CA LYS A 145 -32.20 -8.90 -17.62
C LYS A 145 -33.70 -8.99 -17.33
N GLN A 146 -34.08 -9.12 -16.06
CA GLN A 146 -35.49 -9.18 -15.65
C GLN A 146 -36.24 -7.88 -16.02
N ALA A 147 -35.63 -6.71 -15.82
CA ALA A 147 -36.23 -5.42 -16.15
C ALA A 147 -36.37 -5.24 -17.67
N GLU A 148 -35.41 -5.71 -18.46
CA GLU A 148 -35.49 -5.69 -19.94
C GLU A 148 -36.58 -6.62 -20.45
N GLU A 149 -36.70 -7.84 -19.95
CA GLU A 149 -37.77 -8.77 -20.30
C GLU A 149 -39.14 -8.22 -19.94
N LEU A 150 -39.30 -7.62 -18.75
CA LEU A 150 -40.52 -7.02 -18.30
C LEU A 150 -40.89 -5.83 -19.16
N SER A 151 -39.94 -4.96 -19.51
CA SER A 151 -40.17 -3.82 -20.41
C SER A 151 -40.63 -4.28 -21.79
N ALA A 152 -39.98 -5.29 -22.37
CA ALA A 152 -40.39 -5.84 -23.65
C ALA A 152 -41.77 -6.48 -23.61
N TYR A 153 -42.14 -7.18 -22.53
CA TYR A 153 -43.44 -7.75 -22.32
C TYR A 153 -44.56 -6.67 -22.25
N TYR A 154 -44.36 -5.62 -21.46
CA TYR A 154 -45.34 -4.54 -21.33
C TYR A 154 -45.48 -3.71 -22.62
N LYS A 155 -44.39 -3.54 -23.37
CA LYS A 155 -44.43 -2.90 -24.69
C LYS A 155 -45.32 -3.68 -25.65
N LYS A 156 -45.17 -5.02 -25.70
CA LYS A 156 -46.03 -5.88 -26.54
C LYS A 156 -47.51 -5.81 -26.12
N ARG A 157 -47.79 -5.83 -24.81
CA ARG A 157 -49.14 -5.70 -24.28
C ARG A 157 -49.78 -4.34 -24.58
N LEU A 158 -49.00 -3.27 -24.59
CA LEU A 158 -49.48 -1.95 -24.99
C LEU A 158 -49.88 -1.92 -26.48
N GLU A 159 -49.09 -2.57 -27.35
CA GLU A 159 -49.38 -2.70 -28.77
C GLU A 159 -50.65 -3.51 -29.06
N THR A 160 -50.99 -4.48 -28.20
CA THR A 160 -52.24 -5.28 -28.31
C THR A 160 -53.43 -4.66 -27.60
N GLY A 161 -53.27 -3.53 -26.91
CA GLY A 161 -54.31 -2.84 -26.12
C GLY A 161 -54.56 -3.46 -24.74
N ASP A 162 -53.76 -4.42 -24.31
CA ASP A 162 -53.88 -5.14 -23.01
C ASP A 162 -53.15 -4.47 -21.85
N ALA A 163 -52.41 -3.38 -22.08
CA ALA A 163 -51.70 -2.63 -21.06
C ALA A 163 -51.95 -1.11 -21.20
N ASN A 164 -51.88 -0.42 -20.10
CA ASN A 164 -52.02 1.04 -20.01
C ASN A 164 -50.65 1.71 -20.24
N VAL A 165 -50.61 2.87 -20.90
CA VAL A 165 -49.44 3.71 -21.12
C VAL A 165 -48.72 4.05 -19.80
N LEU A 166 -49.46 4.32 -18.72
CA LEU A 166 -48.91 4.66 -17.41
C LEU A 166 -48.15 3.48 -16.83
N GLU A 167 -48.65 2.26 -16.94
CA GLU A 167 -47.99 1.05 -16.47
C GLU A 167 -46.67 0.78 -17.26
N THR A 168 -46.76 0.90 -18.59
CA THR A 168 -45.57 0.74 -19.46
C THR A 168 -44.50 1.78 -19.12
N ASN A 169 -44.89 3.03 -18.86
CA ASN A 169 -43.93 4.07 -18.47
C ASN A 169 -43.29 3.82 -17.10
N LYS A 170 -44.02 3.28 -16.13
CA LYS A 170 -43.47 2.89 -14.83
C LYS A 170 -42.39 1.80 -14.98
N ILE A 171 -42.68 0.79 -15.81
CA ILE A 171 -41.71 -0.29 -16.07
C ILE A 171 -40.48 0.26 -16.81
N ASN A 172 -40.64 1.15 -17.77
CA ASN A 172 -39.52 1.79 -18.44
C ASN A 172 -38.67 2.65 -17.52
N LEU A 173 -39.27 3.34 -16.55
CA LEU A 173 -38.54 4.08 -15.53
C LEU A 173 -37.75 3.15 -14.62
N GLU A 174 -38.34 2.01 -14.21
CA GLU A 174 -37.61 1.00 -13.43
C GLU A 174 -36.43 0.43 -14.20
N LEU A 175 -36.60 0.11 -15.49
CA LEU A 175 -35.48 -0.33 -16.36
C LEU A 175 -34.37 0.72 -16.42
N LEU A 176 -34.71 2.00 -16.53
CA LEU A 176 -33.77 3.11 -16.55
C LEU A 176 -32.98 3.20 -15.22
N ASN A 177 -33.69 3.05 -14.09
CA ASN A 177 -33.09 3.07 -12.76
C ASN A 177 -32.09 1.93 -12.61
N VAL A 178 -32.50 0.69 -12.91
CA VAL A 178 -31.60 -0.48 -12.83
C VAL A 178 -30.39 -0.32 -13.75
N ARG A 179 -30.59 0.21 -14.97
CA ARG A 179 -29.49 0.50 -15.89
C ARG A 179 -28.52 1.53 -15.35
N THR A 180 -29.01 2.53 -14.65
CA THR A 180 -28.17 3.55 -14.03
C THR A 180 -27.37 2.97 -12.87
N GLU A 181 -27.99 2.16 -12.00
CA GLU A 181 -27.32 1.47 -10.92
C GLU A 181 -26.23 0.52 -11.44
N PHE A 182 -26.54 -0.26 -12.49
CA PHE A 182 -25.59 -1.18 -13.12
C PHE A 182 -24.36 -0.43 -13.64
N ARG A 183 -24.55 0.67 -14.37
CA ARG A 183 -23.44 1.48 -14.89
C ARG A 183 -22.62 2.14 -13.78
N ALA A 184 -23.29 2.64 -12.75
CA ALA A 184 -22.60 3.24 -11.60
C ALA A 184 -21.72 2.22 -10.89
N ASN A 185 -22.23 1.01 -10.66
CA ASN A 185 -21.46 -0.08 -10.06
C ASN A 185 -20.27 -0.53 -10.94
N GLN A 186 -20.49 -0.62 -12.26
CA GLN A 186 -19.43 -0.93 -13.21
C GLN A 186 -18.30 0.13 -13.17
N THR A 187 -18.67 1.41 -13.18
CA THR A 187 -17.71 2.50 -13.08
C THR A 187 -16.94 2.46 -11.73
N ALA A 188 -17.64 2.16 -10.64
CA ALA A 188 -17.01 2.01 -9.33
C ALA A 188 -16.00 0.85 -9.33
N LEU A 189 -16.34 -0.27 -9.97
CA LEU A 189 -15.46 -1.42 -10.09
C LEU A 189 -14.23 -1.10 -10.96
N ASP A 190 -14.43 -0.41 -12.09
CA ASP A 190 -13.34 0.00 -12.99
C ASP A 190 -12.37 0.99 -12.32
N ASN A 191 -12.88 1.84 -11.41
CA ASN A 191 -12.06 2.78 -10.65
C ASN A 191 -11.32 2.13 -9.46
N ALA A 192 -11.74 0.95 -9.03
CA ALA A 192 -11.13 0.23 -7.92
C ALA A 192 -9.94 -0.66 -8.34
N TRP A 193 -9.71 -0.80 -9.64
CA TRP A 193 -8.59 -1.54 -10.24
C TRP A 193 -7.49 -0.59 -10.74
#